data_871f5390fdac8ccad347c17e6e01cd47
#
_entry.id   871f5390fdac8ccad347c17e6e01cd47
#
_cell.length_a   1.000
_cell.length_b   1.000
_cell.length_c   1.000
_cell.angle_alpha   90.00
_cell.angle_beta   90.00
_cell.angle_gamma   90.00
#
_symmetry.space_group_name_H-M   'P 1'
#
loop_
_entity.id
_entity.type
_entity.pdbx_description
1 polymer ?
#
loop_
_entity_poly.entity_id
_entity_poly.type
_entity_poly.pdbx_seq_one_letter_code
_entity_poly.pdbx_strand_id
1 'polypeptide(L)' 'MDELLEILSEIKEDVDFENEDSLIDDGILNSFDILQIISALNEEYDISIPASEIIPENFNSAESLYAMVQRLQED' A
#
# COMPACT_ATOMS: atom_id res chain seq x y z
N MET A 1 -7.08 -9.35 -3.41
CA MET A 1 -6.47 -8.18 -4.06
C MET A 1 -7.47 -7.07 -4.41
N ASP A 2 -8.69 -7.43 -4.76
CA ASP A 2 -9.71 -6.43 -5.13
C ASP A 2 -9.99 -5.43 -4.02
N GLU A 3 -10.07 -5.91 -2.78
CA GLU A 3 -10.30 -5.04 -1.63
C GLU A 3 -9.16 -4.04 -1.45
N LEU A 4 -7.92 -4.49 -1.62
CA LEU A 4 -6.76 -3.60 -1.53
C LEU A 4 -6.80 -2.53 -2.61
N LEU A 5 -7.15 -2.91 -3.84
CA LEU A 5 -7.25 -1.95 -4.93
C LEU A 5 -8.34 -0.91 -4.67
N GLU A 6 -9.46 -1.30 -4.07
CA GLU A 6 -10.50 -0.37 -3.69
C GLU A 6 -10.02 0.63 -2.65
N ILE A 7 -9.30 0.15 -1.64
CA ILE A 7 -8.74 1.00 -0.59
C ILE A 7 -7.80 2.04 -1.19
N LEU A 8 -6.91 1.59 -2.07
CA LEU A 8 -5.94 2.47 -2.71
C LEU A 8 -6.63 3.50 -3.61
N SER A 9 -7.66 3.07 -4.34
CA SER A 9 -8.41 3.96 -5.22
C SER A 9 -9.18 5.04 -4.47
N GLU A 10 -9.62 4.76 -3.26
CA GLU A 10 -10.28 5.74 -2.42
C GLU A 10 -9.31 6.82 -1.93
N ILE A 11 -8.06 6.46 -1.75
CA ILE A 11 -7.03 7.38 -1.31
C ILE A 11 -6.53 8.24 -2.48
N LYS A 12 -6.34 7.61 -3.64
CA LYS A 12 -5.85 8.28 -4.84
C LYS A 12 -6.60 7.77 -6.06
N GLU A 13 -7.67 8.46 -6.43
CA GLU A 13 -8.59 8.02 -7.48
C GLU A 13 -8.00 8.02 -8.89
N ASP A 14 -7.02 8.86 -9.15
CA ASP A 14 -6.45 9.04 -10.49
C ASP A 14 -5.23 8.19 -10.78
N VAL A 15 -4.94 7.21 -9.92
CA VAL A 15 -3.79 6.33 -10.09
C VAL A 15 -4.27 4.93 -10.49
N ASP A 16 -3.62 4.36 -11.50
CA ASP A 16 -3.92 3.01 -11.95
C ASP A 16 -3.04 2.02 -11.17
N PHE A 17 -3.50 1.65 -9.99
CA PHE A 17 -2.73 0.79 -9.09
C PHE A 17 -2.52 -0.61 -9.64
N GLU A 18 -3.36 -1.08 -10.54
CA GLU A 18 -3.22 -2.41 -11.12
C GLU A 18 -2.00 -2.53 -12.02
N ASN A 19 -1.67 -1.45 -12.73
CA ASN A 19 -0.61 -1.47 -13.73
C ASN A 19 0.62 -0.69 -13.33
N GLU A 20 0.54 0.10 -12.25
CA GLU A 20 1.66 0.91 -11.81
C GLU A 20 2.54 0.12 -10.85
N ASP A 21 3.83 0.03 -11.15
CA ASP A 21 4.77 -0.70 -10.30
C ASP A 21 5.95 0.17 -9.82
N SER A 22 5.83 1.48 -9.96
CA SER A 22 6.84 2.44 -9.50
C SER A 22 6.19 3.59 -8.75
N LEU A 23 5.22 3.28 -7.88
CA LEU A 23 4.46 4.29 -7.16
C LEU A 23 5.34 5.24 -6.35
N ILE A 24 6.37 4.72 -5.73
CA ILE A 24 7.30 5.52 -4.94
C ILE A 24 8.39 6.10 -5.82
N ASP A 25 9.00 5.28 -6.67
CA ASP A 25 10.12 5.68 -7.52
C ASP A 25 9.73 6.77 -8.51
N ASP A 26 8.51 6.74 -9.02
CA ASP A 26 8.01 7.76 -9.94
C ASP A 26 7.39 8.96 -9.23
N GLY A 27 7.36 8.93 -7.90
CA GLY A 27 6.82 10.05 -7.13
C GLY A 27 5.31 10.16 -7.18
N ILE A 28 4.61 9.08 -7.51
CA ILE A 28 3.16 9.07 -7.56
C ILE A 28 2.56 9.17 -6.16
N LEU A 29 3.18 8.48 -5.20
CA LEU A 29 2.80 8.55 -3.79
C LEU A 29 3.80 9.42 -3.03
N ASN A 30 3.30 10.34 -2.22
CA ASN A 30 4.14 11.13 -1.31
C ASN A 30 4.00 10.59 0.11
N SER A 31 4.72 11.19 1.07
CA SER A 31 4.72 10.73 2.46
C SER A 31 3.32 10.74 3.08
N PHE A 32 2.51 11.73 2.74
CA PHE A 32 1.15 11.82 3.25
C PHE A 32 0.30 10.67 2.73
N ASP A 33 0.43 10.35 1.45
CA ASP A 33 -0.30 9.24 0.85
C ASP A 33 0.08 7.92 1.50
N ILE A 34 1.38 7.73 1.76
CA ILE A 34 1.89 6.53 2.41
C ILE A 34 1.27 6.37 3.79
N LEU A 35 1.21 7.45 4.56
CA LEU A 35 0.61 7.41 5.89
C LEU A 35 -0.87 7.05 5.83
N GLN A 36 -1.60 7.56 4.84
CA GLN A 36 -3.00 7.23 4.67
C GLN A 36 -3.18 5.75 4.32
N ILE A 37 -2.32 5.22 3.46
CA ILE A 37 -2.34 3.82 3.08
C ILE A 37 -2.07 2.95 4.29
N ILE A 38 -1.05 3.28 5.08
CA ILE A 38 -0.71 2.52 6.27
C ILE A 38 -1.88 2.46 7.23
N SER A 39 -2.50 3.61 7.49
CA SER A 39 -3.64 3.70 8.40
C SER A 39 -4.81 2.85 7.91
N ALA A 40 -5.11 2.94 6.62
CA ALA A 40 -6.21 2.20 6.03
C ALA A 40 -5.98 0.69 6.09
N LEU A 41 -4.76 0.25 5.78
CA LEU A 41 -4.42 -1.18 5.79
C LEU A 41 -4.41 -1.74 7.20
N ASN A 42 -3.91 -0.97 8.17
CA ASN A 42 -3.92 -1.39 9.57
C ASN A 42 -5.34 -1.66 10.06
N GLU A 43 -6.27 -0.78 9.71
CA GLU A 43 -7.66 -0.92 10.11
C GLU A 43 -8.37 -2.05 9.35
N GLU A 44 -8.20 -2.09 8.05
CA GLU A 44 -8.95 -3.03 7.21
C GLU A 44 -8.51 -4.47 7.39
N TYR A 45 -7.22 -4.68 7.58
CA TYR A 45 -6.67 -6.03 7.72
C TYR A 45 -6.28 -6.39 9.14
N ASP A 46 -6.53 -5.48 10.07
CA ASP A 46 -6.21 -5.69 11.50
C ASP A 46 -4.74 -6.08 11.68
N ILE A 47 -3.85 -5.31 11.09
CA ILE A 47 -2.40 -5.52 11.16
C ILE A 47 -1.73 -4.26 11.68
N SER A 48 -0.46 -4.38 12.01
CA SER A 48 0.39 -3.24 12.37
C SER A 48 1.61 -3.25 11.47
N ILE A 49 1.72 -2.26 10.60
CA ILE A 49 2.85 -2.15 9.68
C ILE A 49 4.01 -1.50 10.42
N PRO A 50 5.10 -2.24 10.69
CA PRO A 50 6.24 -1.67 11.39
C PRO A 50 7.06 -0.77 10.47
N ALA A 51 7.83 0.13 11.06
CA ALA A 51 8.66 1.07 10.30
C ALA A 51 9.62 0.35 9.36
N SER A 52 10.09 -0.83 9.73
CA SER A 52 11.03 -1.61 8.91
C SER A 52 10.41 -2.09 7.60
N GLU A 53 9.08 -2.11 7.49
CA GLU A 53 8.38 -2.50 6.27
C GLU A 53 8.06 -1.29 5.38
N ILE A 54 8.27 -0.08 5.89
CA ILE A 54 7.96 1.13 5.14
C ILE A 54 9.16 1.47 4.26
N ILE A 55 9.31 0.70 3.20
CA ILE A 55 10.40 0.85 2.22
C ILE A 55 9.81 0.90 0.82
N PRO A 56 10.49 1.56 -0.12
CA PRO A 56 9.95 1.71 -1.48
C PRO A 56 9.55 0.39 -2.13
N GLU A 57 10.32 -0.66 -1.91
CA GLU A 57 10.04 -1.97 -2.50
C GLU A 57 8.67 -2.51 -2.13
N ASN A 58 8.19 -2.21 -0.93
CA ASN A 58 6.88 -2.69 -0.48
C ASN A 58 5.74 -1.80 -0.96
N PHE A 59 6.04 -0.55 -1.30
CA PHE A 59 5.01 0.43 -1.63
C PHE A 59 5.00 0.84 -3.11
N ASN A 60 5.85 0.25 -3.93
CA ASN A 60 5.91 0.59 -5.34
C ASN A 60 4.74 0.06 -6.17
N SER A 61 4.08 -0.97 -5.70
CA SER A 61 2.95 -1.54 -6.45
C SER A 61 1.91 -2.09 -5.49
N ALA A 62 0.68 -2.24 -6.00
CA ALA A 62 -0.39 -2.87 -5.23
C ALA A 62 -0.02 -4.32 -4.90
N GLU A 63 0.63 -4.99 -5.83
CA GLU A 63 1.08 -6.36 -5.64
C GLU A 63 2.07 -6.48 -4.48
N SER A 64 3.02 -5.56 -4.40
CA SER A 64 4.00 -5.54 -3.30
C SER A 64 3.32 -5.24 -1.97
N LEU A 65 2.38 -4.30 -1.97
CA LEU A 65 1.60 -3.98 -0.78
C LEU A 65 0.81 -5.19 -0.30
N TYR A 66 0.18 -5.89 -1.22
CA TYR A 66 -0.61 -7.06 -0.89
C TYR A 66 0.26 -8.17 -0.29
N ALA A 67 1.43 -8.40 -0.87
CA ALA A 67 2.39 -9.38 -0.34
C ALA A 67 2.81 -9.02 1.10
N MET A 68 3.06 -7.74 1.35
CA MET A 68 3.40 -7.26 2.69
C MET A 68 2.26 -7.50 3.67
N VAL A 69 1.03 -7.18 3.27
CA VAL A 69 -0.15 -7.39 4.10
C VAL A 69 -0.29 -8.87 4.47
N GLN A 70 -0.13 -9.75 3.50
CA GLN A 70 -0.24 -11.19 3.74
C GLN A 70 0.81 -11.70 4.72
N ARG A 71 2.04 -11.20 4.60
CA ARG A 71 3.10 -11.58 5.54
C ARG A 71 2.76 -11.14 6.97
N LEU A 72 2.25 -9.94 7.10
CA LEU A 72 1.92 -9.40 8.41
C LEU A 72 0.70 -10.08 9.02
N GLN A 73 -0.22 -10.55 8.22
CA GLN A 73 -1.38 -11.29 8.69
C GLN A 73 -1.01 -12.67 9.25
N GLU A 74 0.07 -13.23 8.74
CA GLU A 74 0.52 -14.56 9.16
C GLU A 74 1.33 -14.55 10.47
N ASP A 75 1.82 -13.41 10.86
CA ASP A 75 2.64 -13.28 12.08
C ASP A 75 1.82 -13.19 13.36
#